data_fc34c65e40360d05efe63b8c28c12b7c
#
_entry.id   fc34c65e40360d05efe63b8c28c12b7c
#
_cell.length_a   1.000
_cell.length_b   1.000
_cell.length_c   1.000
_cell.angle_alpha   90.00
_cell.angle_beta   90.00
_cell.angle_gamma   90.00
#
_symmetry.space_group_name_H-M   'P 1'
#
loop_
_entity.id
_entity.type
_entity.pdbx_description
1 polymer ?
#
loop_
_entity_poly.entity_id
_entity_poly.type
_entity_poly.pdbx_seq_one_letter_code
_entity_poly.pdbx_strand_id
1 'polypeptide(L)'
;MNKPSLPKQFALDIGHTPKPSLNNFLAGENLALHSALLALVKSWELNTPREANENALNQRWIYWWGPEGSGRTHLLSAIGDAAQELGLEHFPLTPNEPISWVRLEEKITTLCASDTPSVITVDDVDRLDERLVAALFRILNAIQGSKAVHIFMAGNAAPG
;
A
#
# COMPACT_ATOMS: atom_id res chain seq x y z
N MET A 1 -41.92 14.17 -47.63
CA MET A 1 -40.68 13.37 -47.59
C MET A 1 -40.12 13.39 -46.15
N ASN A 2 -40.32 12.32 -45.44
CA ASN A 2 -39.77 12.17 -44.08
C ASN A 2 -38.28 11.87 -44.17
N LYS A 3 -37.43 12.75 -43.61
CA LYS A 3 -36.02 12.46 -43.37
C LYS A 3 -35.92 11.41 -42.26
N PRO A 4 -35.17 10.31 -42.43
CA PRO A 4 -34.92 9.38 -41.35
C PRO A 4 -34.08 10.09 -40.31
N SER A 5 -34.57 10.12 -39.07
CA SER A 5 -33.80 10.59 -37.91
C SER A 5 -32.67 9.58 -37.64
N LEU A 6 -31.42 10.04 -37.70
CA LEU A 6 -30.27 9.26 -37.30
C LEU A 6 -30.41 8.85 -35.81
N PRO A 7 -30.07 7.63 -35.43
CA PRO A 7 -30.13 7.21 -34.06
C PRO A 7 -29.19 8.10 -33.25
N LYS A 8 -29.70 8.71 -32.16
CA LYS A 8 -28.88 9.42 -31.18
C LYS A 8 -27.93 8.41 -30.53
N GLN A 9 -26.66 8.54 -30.84
CA GLN A 9 -25.61 7.82 -30.17
C GLN A 9 -25.51 8.42 -28.74
N PHE A 10 -26.01 7.69 -27.75
CA PHE A 10 -25.76 8.05 -26.36
C PHE A 10 -24.30 7.70 -26.05
N ALA A 11 -23.47 8.71 -25.72
CA ALA A 11 -22.20 8.48 -25.13
C ALA A 11 -22.47 7.76 -23.78
N LEU A 12 -22.09 6.49 -23.71
CA LEU A 12 -21.99 5.81 -22.42
C LEU A 12 -20.92 6.58 -21.64
N ASP A 13 -21.35 7.26 -20.60
CA ASP A 13 -20.45 7.76 -19.56
C ASP A 13 -19.82 6.51 -18.91
N ILE A 14 -18.68 6.09 -19.46
CA ILE A 14 -17.85 5.06 -18.82
C ILE A 14 -17.24 5.77 -17.63
N GLY A 15 -18.01 5.75 -16.54
CA GLY A 15 -17.69 6.42 -15.30
C GLY A 15 -16.23 6.20 -14.92
N HIS A 16 -15.62 7.21 -14.34
CA HIS A 16 -14.26 7.19 -13.83
C HIS A 16 -14.01 5.86 -13.10
N THR A 17 -12.93 5.18 -13.48
CA THR A 17 -12.48 3.98 -12.74
C THR A 17 -12.40 4.36 -11.26
N PRO A 18 -13.15 3.70 -10.37
CA PRO A 18 -13.12 4.05 -8.97
C PRO A 18 -11.69 3.96 -8.45
N LYS A 19 -11.31 4.94 -7.60
CA LYS A 19 -9.99 4.91 -6.96
C LYS A 19 -9.78 3.57 -6.26
N PRO A 20 -8.56 3.03 -6.27
CA PRO A 20 -8.21 1.87 -5.46
C PRO A 20 -8.64 2.08 -4.01
N SER A 21 -9.39 1.15 -3.46
CA SER A 21 -9.76 1.15 -2.05
C SER A 21 -9.85 -0.29 -1.54
N LEU A 22 -9.67 -0.48 -0.24
CA LEU A 22 -9.82 -1.79 0.38
C LEU A 22 -11.25 -2.34 0.21
N ASN A 23 -12.25 -1.46 0.12
CA ASN A 23 -13.65 -1.86 -0.04
C ASN A 23 -14.00 -2.34 -1.45
N ASN A 24 -13.29 -1.88 -2.49
CA ASN A 24 -13.53 -2.29 -3.87
C ASN A 24 -12.55 -3.35 -4.38
N PHE A 25 -11.69 -3.87 -3.49
CA PHE A 25 -10.79 -4.98 -3.79
C PHE A 25 -11.53 -6.32 -3.76
N LEU A 26 -11.43 -7.06 -4.85
CA LEU A 26 -11.97 -8.41 -4.90
C LEU A 26 -10.99 -9.39 -4.25
N ALA A 27 -11.24 -9.72 -2.99
CA ALA A 27 -10.30 -10.49 -2.17
C ALA A 27 -10.07 -11.93 -2.70
N GLY A 28 -11.06 -12.54 -3.35
CA GLY A 28 -10.94 -13.92 -3.82
C GLY A 28 -10.47 -14.84 -2.70
N GLU A 29 -9.39 -15.59 -2.96
CA GLU A 29 -8.76 -16.48 -1.97
C GLU A 29 -7.93 -15.72 -0.91
N ASN A 30 -7.72 -14.39 -1.07
CA ASN A 30 -6.93 -13.56 -0.17
C ASN A 30 -7.75 -12.87 0.92
N LEU A 31 -8.87 -13.46 1.34
CA LEU A 31 -9.74 -12.91 2.38
C LEU A 31 -9.00 -12.61 3.68
N ALA A 32 -8.04 -13.46 4.07
CA ALA A 32 -7.27 -13.27 5.29
C ALA A 32 -6.42 -12.00 5.24
N LEU A 33 -5.69 -11.77 4.13
CA LEU A 33 -4.90 -10.56 3.92
C LEU A 33 -5.80 -9.31 3.90
N HIS A 34 -6.90 -9.36 3.14
CA HIS A 34 -7.83 -8.25 3.03
C HIS A 34 -8.45 -7.86 4.39
N SER A 35 -8.94 -8.85 5.14
CA SER A 35 -9.48 -8.64 6.49
C SER A 35 -8.44 -8.05 7.44
N ALA A 36 -7.22 -8.49 7.31
CA ALA A 36 -6.08 -8.03 8.06
C ALA A 36 -5.75 -6.55 7.81
N LEU A 37 -5.75 -6.14 6.53
CA LEU A 37 -5.51 -4.75 6.16
C LEU A 37 -6.66 -3.84 6.62
N LEU A 38 -7.92 -4.29 6.50
CA LEU A 38 -9.07 -3.56 7.02
C LEU A 38 -8.99 -3.34 8.54
N ALA A 39 -8.63 -4.39 9.30
CA ALA A 39 -8.46 -4.29 10.74
C ALA A 39 -7.33 -3.32 11.13
N LEU A 40 -6.25 -3.31 10.35
CA LEU A 40 -5.14 -2.40 10.55
C LEU A 40 -5.55 -0.93 10.33
N VAL A 41 -6.21 -0.63 9.21
CA VAL A 41 -6.72 0.74 8.94
C VAL A 41 -7.66 1.20 10.04
N LYS A 42 -8.57 0.32 10.48
CA LYS A 42 -9.47 0.62 11.60
C LYS A 42 -8.72 0.91 12.90
N SER A 43 -7.61 0.24 13.16
CA SER A 43 -6.78 0.53 14.34
C SER A 43 -6.15 1.92 14.29
N TRP A 44 -5.80 2.41 13.10
CA TRP A 44 -5.32 3.79 12.92
C TRP A 44 -6.44 4.82 13.15
N GLU A 45 -7.65 4.56 12.65
CA GLU A 45 -8.82 5.44 12.86
C GLU A 45 -9.14 5.62 14.35
N LEU A 46 -9.05 4.53 15.12
CA LEU A 46 -9.43 4.55 16.54
C LEU A 46 -8.30 5.02 17.45
N ASN A 47 -7.11 5.27 16.92
CA ASN A 47 -5.91 5.61 17.69
C ASN A 47 -5.72 4.70 18.93
N THR A 48 -6.14 3.43 18.80
CA THR A 48 -6.08 2.47 19.89
C THR A 48 -4.68 1.88 20.00
N PRO A 49 -4.04 1.92 21.19
CA PRO A 49 -2.81 1.19 21.42
C PRO A 49 -3.05 -0.29 21.16
N ARG A 50 -2.16 -0.89 20.41
CA ARG A 50 -2.26 -2.22 19.81
C ARG A 50 -2.08 -3.39 20.81
N GLU A 51 -2.33 -3.17 22.10
CA GLU A 51 -2.10 -4.16 23.16
C GLU A 51 -3.15 -5.28 23.24
N ALA A 52 -4.28 -5.16 22.49
CA ALA A 52 -5.42 -6.04 22.72
C ALA A 52 -5.50 -7.30 21.85
N ASN A 53 -4.60 -7.54 20.89
CA ASN A 53 -4.66 -8.75 20.06
C ASN A 53 -3.26 -9.23 19.64
N GLU A 54 -2.64 -10.02 20.48
CA GLU A 54 -1.30 -10.62 20.22
C GLU A 54 -1.28 -11.53 18.98
N ASN A 55 -2.43 -11.92 18.43
CA ASN A 55 -2.54 -12.89 17.34
C ASN A 55 -2.94 -12.31 15.97
N ALA A 56 -3.37 -11.07 15.88
CA ALA A 56 -3.76 -10.45 14.62
C ALA A 56 -2.82 -9.29 14.29
N LEU A 57 -1.79 -9.55 13.49
CA LEU A 57 -0.97 -8.55 12.80
C LEU A 57 -0.16 -7.60 13.69
N ASN A 58 0.56 -8.14 14.65
CA ASN A 58 1.78 -7.50 15.15
C ASN A 58 2.84 -7.36 14.04
N GLN A 59 2.47 -7.70 12.80
CA GLN A 59 3.32 -7.61 11.62
C GLN A 59 3.22 -6.19 11.07
N ARG A 60 4.16 -5.36 11.48
CA ARG A 60 4.38 -4.05 10.87
C ARG A 60 5.00 -4.15 9.48
N TRP A 61 5.40 -5.35 9.08
CA TRP A 61 6.04 -5.69 7.84
C TRP A 61 5.22 -6.78 7.16
N ILE A 62 4.58 -6.44 6.06
CA ILE A 62 3.76 -7.38 5.29
C ILE A 62 4.27 -7.39 3.86
N TYR A 63 4.56 -8.58 3.36
CA TYR A 63 4.88 -8.84 1.99
C TYR A 63 3.82 -9.75 1.37
N TRP A 64 3.29 -9.36 0.23
CA TRP A 64 2.43 -10.22 -0.57
C TRP A 64 2.94 -10.35 -1.98
N TRP A 65 2.62 -11.46 -2.60
CA TRP A 65 3.07 -11.77 -3.93
C TRP A 65 1.96 -12.36 -4.79
N GLY A 66 2.16 -12.33 -6.12
CA GLY A 66 1.23 -12.90 -7.09
C GLY A 66 1.61 -12.48 -8.50
N PRO A 67 1.02 -13.11 -9.52
CA PRO A 67 1.27 -12.76 -10.91
C PRO A 67 0.79 -11.33 -11.24
N GLU A 68 1.18 -10.83 -12.39
CA GLU A 68 0.63 -9.58 -12.93
C GLU A 68 -0.90 -9.67 -13.03
N GLY A 69 -1.59 -8.58 -12.72
CA GLY A 69 -3.05 -8.52 -12.67
C GLY A 69 -3.69 -9.09 -11.39
N SER A 70 -2.93 -9.62 -10.43
CA SER A 70 -3.48 -10.12 -9.15
C SER A 70 -3.93 -9.03 -8.17
N GLY A 71 -3.81 -7.75 -8.52
CA GLY A 71 -4.24 -6.63 -7.67
C GLY A 71 -3.23 -6.17 -6.63
N ARG A 72 -1.96 -6.58 -6.72
CA ARG A 72 -0.89 -6.20 -5.77
C ARG A 72 -0.74 -4.70 -5.62
N THR A 73 -0.55 -4.00 -6.75
CA THR A 73 -0.43 -2.54 -6.81
C THR A 73 -1.69 -1.86 -6.32
N HIS A 74 -2.87 -2.42 -6.63
CA HIS A 74 -4.16 -1.92 -6.12
C HIS A 74 -4.20 -1.95 -4.59
N LEU A 75 -3.77 -3.05 -3.96
CA LEU A 75 -3.71 -3.14 -2.49
C LEU A 75 -2.72 -2.15 -1.88
N LEU A 76 -1.53 -1.99 -2.47
CA LEU A 76 -0.55 -1.00 -2.01
C LEU A 76 -1.11 0.43 -2.10
N SER A 77 -1.75 0.77 -3.22
CA SER A 77 -2.38 2.09 -3.38
C SER A 77 -3.51 2.28 -2.39
N ALA A 78 -4.37 1.28 -2.20
CA ALA A 78 -5.49 1.35 -1.28
C ALA A 78 -5.06 1.58 0.18
N ILE A 79 -4.00 0.90 0.64
CA ILE A 79 -3.49 1.08 2.00
C ILE A 79 -2.80 2.44 2.16
N GLY A 80 -2.08 2.91 1.14
CA GLY A 80 -1.45 4.22 1.12
C GLY A 80 -2.48 5.36 1.13
N ASP A 81 -3.52 5.26 0.31
CA ASP A 81 -4.61 6.24 0.26
C ASP A 81 -5.38 6.28 1.60
N ALA A 82 -5.67 5.12 2.20
CA ALA A 82 -6.30 5.05 3.51
C ALA A 82 -5.46 5.73 4.61
N ALA A 83 -4.14 5.54 4.58
CA ALA A 83 -3.23 6.23 5.50
C ALA A 83 -3.28 7.75 5.32
N GLN A 84 -3.24 8.24 4.08
CA GLN A 84 -3.30 9.67 3.78
C GLN A 84 -4.66 10.29 4.17
N GLU A 85 -5.77 9.60 3.95
CA GLU A 85 -7.11 10.04 4.38
C GLU A 85 -7.19 10.21 5.91
N LEU A 86 -6.43 9.43 6.66
CA LEU A 86 -6.30 9.54 8.11
C LEU A 86 -5.24 10.56 8.57
N GLY A 87 -4.61 11.28 7.63
CA GLY A 87 -3.57 12.26 7.92
C GLY A 87 -2.21 11.67 8.30
N LEU A 88 -1.98 10.39 8.01
CA LEU A 88 -0.69 9.73 8.23
C LEU A 88 0.27 10.01 7.07
N GLU A 89 1.58 10.07 7.37
CA GLU A 89 2.58 10.16 6.31
C GLU A 89 2.67 8.85 5.54
N HIS A 90 2.64 8.94 4.21
CA HIS A 90 2.78 7.81 3.30
C HIS A 90 3.95 8.02 2.33
N PHE A 91 4.81 7.02 2.23
CA PHE A 91 6.00 7.00 1.37
C PHE A 91 5.89 5.86 0.35
N PRO A 92 5.38 6.15 -0.86
CA PRO A 92 5.37 5.17 -1.94
C PRO A 92 6.76 5.04 -2.56
N LEU A 93 7.25 3.81 -2.66
CA LEU A 93 8.53 3.47 -3.26
C LEU A 93 8.32 2.53 -4.44
N THR A 94 8.95 2.85 -5.56
CA THR A 94 8.96 2.03 -6.76
C THR A 94 10.38 1.95 -7.35
N PRO A 95 10.69 0.96 -8.20
CA PRO A 95 11.99 0.88 -8.87
C PRO A 95 12.31 2.10 -9.75
N ASN A 96 11.26 2.81 -10.22
CA ASN A 96 11.40 3.87 -11.22
C ASN A 96 11.57 5.28 -10.61
N GLU A 97 11.46 5.40 -9.28
CA GLU A 97 11.54 6.68 -8.57
C GLU A 97 12.61 6.70 -7.48
N PRO A 98 13.90 6.66 -7.83
CA PRO A 98 15.00 6.58 -6.86
C PRO A 98 15.04 7.77 -5.89
N ILE A 99 14.54 8.94 -6.28
CA ILE A 99 14.51 10.11 -5.40
C ILE A 99 13.60 9.91 -4.18
N SER A 100 12.53 9.14 -4.32
CA SER A 100 11.62 8.82 -3.21
C SER A 100 12.32 8.00 -2.12
N TRP A 101 13.23 7.12 -2.53
CA TRP A 101 14.05 6.33 -1.61
C TRP A 101 15.00 7.21 -0.81
N VAL A 102 15.70 8.15 -1.47
CA VAL A 102 16.61 9.09 -0.80
C VAL A 102 15.84 9.94 0.22
N ARG A 103 14.68 10.48 -0.17
CA ARG A 103 13.84 11.29 0.73
C ARG A 103 13.37 10.52 1.95
N LEU A 104 13.04 9.23 1.79
CA LEU A 104 12.68 8.39 2.92
C LEU A 104 13.88 8.13 3.83
N GLU A 105 15.05 7.80 3.28
CA GLU A 105 16.27 7.57 4.08
C GLU A 105 16.63 8.80 4.93
N GLU A 106 16.45 10.01 4.39
CA GLU A 106 16.67 11.27 5.14
C GLU A 106 15.70 11.45 6.32
N LYS A 107 14.47 10.96 6.19
CA LYS A 107 13.40 11.09 7.21
C LYS A 107 13.33 9.92 8.19
N ILE A 108 13.92 8.78 7.88
CA ILE A 108 13.67 7.51 8.58
C ILE A 108 13.91 7.59 10.08
N THR A 109 14.96 8.29 10.51
CA THR A 109 15.29 8.47 11.93
C THR A 109 14.19 9.23 12.67
N THR A 110 13.66 10.29 12.06
CA THR A 110 12.57 11.09 12.64
C THR A 110 11.27 10.29 12.72
N LEU A 111 10.96 9.51 11.67
CA LEU A 111 9.78 8.63 11.64
C LEU A 111 9.87 7.57 12.73
N CYS A 112 11.03 6.97 12.93
CA CYS A 112 11.25 5.95 13.97
C CYS A 112 11.15 6.50 15.39
N ALA A 113 11.43 7.78 15.59
CA ALA A 113 11.32 8.46 16.88
C ALA A 113 9.91 9.00 17.16
N SER A 114 9.02 8.98 16.18
CA SER A 114 7.63 9.45 16.30
C SER A 114 6.73 8.36 16.89
N ASP A 115 5.73 8.79 17.66
CA ASP A 115 4.63 7.91 18.09
C ASP A 115 3.47 7.88 17.07
N THR A 116 3.50 8.77 16.09
CA THR A 116 2.47 8.81 15.03
C THR A 116 2.76 7.75 13.97
N PRO A 117 1.78 6.90 13.63
CA PRO A 117 1.97 5.91 12.58
C PRO A 117 2.36 6.53 11.24
N SER A 118 3.27 5.89 10.53
CA SER A 118 3.64 6.22 9.16
C SER A 118 3.68 4.95 8.31
N VAL A 119 3.43 5.09 7.02
CA VAL A 119 3.25 3.98 6.10
C VAL A 119 4.26 4.07 4.96
N ILE A 120 4.99 3.01 4.73
CA ILE A 120 5.86 2.82 3.58
C ILE A 120 5.25 1.75 2.70
N THR A 121 5.12 2.00 1.41
CA THR A 121 4.72 0.99 0.43
C THR A 121 5.81 0.79 -0.59
N VAL A 122 6.15 -0.46 -0.90
CA VAL A 122 7.19 -0.81 -1.89
C VAL A 122 6.58 -1.72 -2.94
N ASP A 123 6.42 -1.23 -4.15
CA ASP A 123 5.92 -2.04 -5.26
C ASP A 123 7.07 -2.63 -6.07
N ASP A 124 6.77 -3.73 -6.78
CA ASP A 124 7.71 -4.42 -7.67
C ASP A 124 9.09 -4.71 -7.01
N VAL A 125 9.09 -5.26 -5.80
CA VAL A 125 10.31 -5.55 -5.03
C VAL A 125 11.31 -6.40 -5.82
N ASP A 126 10.82 -7.29 -6.66
CA ASP A 126 11.62 -8.17 -7.52
C ASP A 126 12.28 -7.44 -8.72
N ARG A 127 11.93 -6.18 -8.97
CA ARG A 127 12.52 -5.33 -10.01
C ARG A 127 13.50 -4.28 -9.46
N LEU A 128 13.77 -4.30 -8.16
CA LEU A 128 14.74 -3.40 -7.54
C LEU A 128 16.15 -3.77 -8.03
N ASP A 129 16.93 -2.76 -8.41
CA ASP A 129 18.36 -2.92 -8.67
C ASP A 129 19.15 -3.10 -7.36
N GLU A 130 20.43 -3.44 -7.45
CA GLU A 130 21.29 -3.68 -6.28
C GLU A 130 21.34 -2.48 -5.31
N ARG A 131 21.27 -1.24 -5.83
CA ARG A 131 21.31 -0.02 -5.02
C ARG A 131 20.03 0.13 -4.21
N LEU A 132 18.87 -0.09 -4.84
CA LEU A 132 17.57 0.00 -4.19
C LEU A 132 17.35 -1.17 -3.22
N VAL A 133 17.85 -2.36 -3.54
CA VAL A 133 17.88 -3.49 -2.60
C VAL A 133 18.68 -3.12 -1.36
N ALA A 134 19.87 -2.54 -1.51
CA ALA A 134 20.68 -2.08 -0.39
C ALA A 134 19.97 -0.97 0.42
N ALA A 135 19.28 -0.05 -0.26
CA ALA A 135 18.46 0.98 0.40
C ALA A 135 17.30 0.35 1.19
N LEU A 136 16.60 -0.63 0.63
CA LEU A 136 15.54 -1.36 1.32
C LEU A 136 16.07 -2.03 2.59
N PHE A 137 17.22 -2.70 2.52
CA PHE A 137 17.83 -3.30 3.72
C PHE A 137 18.16 -2.27 4.80
N ARG A 138 18.68 -1.09 4.43
CA ARG A 138 18.95 -0.02 5.39
C ARG A 138 17.66 0.48 6.05
N ILE A 139 16.60 0.67 5.26
CA ILE A 139 15.29 1.07 5.75
C ILE A 139 14.74 0.02 6.73
N LEU A 140 14.73 -1.26 6.33
CA LEU A 140 14.24 -2.35 7.18
C LEU A 140 15.01 -2.42 8.51
N ASN A 141 16.33 -2.29 8.47
CA ASN A 141 17.15 -2.27 9.68
C ASN A 141 16.83 -1.07 10.57
N ALA A 142 16.63 0.11 9.98
CA ALA A 142 16.31 1.33 10.73
C ALA A 142 14.96 1.23 11.43
N ILE A 143 13.93 0.64 10.77
CA ILE A 143 12.58 0.55 11.32
C ILE A 143 12.36 -0.64 12.26
N GLN A 144 13.34 -1.53 12.42
CA GLN A 144 13.20 -2.77 13.20
C GLN A 144 12.74 -2.53 14.63
N GLY A 145 13.23 -1.48 15.27
CA GLY A 145 12.86 -1.10 16.64
C GLY A 145 11.65 -0.17 16.75
N SER A 146 11.16 0.38 15.63
CA SER A 146 10.04 1.32 15.64
C SER A 146 8.70 0.61 15.81
N LYS A 147 7.82 1.18 16.61
CA LYS A 147 6.42 0.72 16.76
C LYS A 147 5.46 1.48 15.84
N ALA A 148 5.89 2.61 15.29
CA ALA A 148 5.05 3.51 14.52
C ALA A 148 5.17 3.30 13.00
N VAL A 149 6.29 2.77 12.50
CA VAL A 149 6.50 2.60 11.05
C VAL A 149 5.98 1.27 10.57
N HIS A 150 5.08 1.32 9.59
CA HIS A 150 4.52 0.15 8.89
C HIS A 150 5.08 0.09 7.47
N ILE A 151 5.50 -1.10 7.03
CA ILE A 151 5.96 -1.31 5.66
C ILE A 151 5.18 -2.43 4.98
N PHE A 152 4.68 -2.13 3.80
CA PHE A 152 3.94 -3.05 2.94
C PHE A 152 4.69 -3.20 1.63
N MET A 153 4.95 -4.42 1.24
CA MET A 153 5.76 -4.73 0.07
C MET A 153 5.04 -5.70 -0.85
N ALA A 154 5.20 -5.54 -2.14
CA ALA A 154 4.62 -6.42 -3.13
C ALA A 154 5.63 -6.83 -4.22
N GLY A 155 5.53 -8.07 -4.68
CA GLY A 155 6.38 -8.61 -5.72
C GLY A 155 5.70 -9.73 -6.51
N ASN A 156 6.37 -10.25 -7.55
CA ASN A 156 5.83 -11.30 -8.41
C ASN A 156 5.98 -12.70 -7.82
N ALA A 157 6.96 -12.91 -6.95
CA ALA A 157 7.33 -14.21 -6.44
C ALA A 157 7.26 -14.27 -4.91
N ALA A 158 7.04 -15.48 -4.39
CA ALA A 158 7.19 -15.75 -2.97
C ALA A 158 8.61 -15.39 -2.49
N PRO A 159 8.78 -14.94 -1.25
CA PRO A 159 10.10 -14.75 -0.67
C PRO A 159 10.86 -16.06 -0.68
N GLY A 160 12.09 -16.02 -1.18
CA GLY A 160 13.00 -17.19 -1.23
C GLY A 160 13.55 -17.59 0.11
#